data_fc87f7b15cadb4da050230c370cefebe
#
_entry.id   fc87f7b15cadb4da050230c370cefebe
#
_cell.length_a   1.000
_cell.length_b   1.000
_cell.length_c   1.000
_cell.angle_alpha   90.00
_cell.angle_beta   90.00
_cell.angle_gamma   90.00
#
_symmetry.space_group_name_H-M   'P 1'
#
loop_
_entity.id
_entity.type
_entity.pdbx_description
1 polymer ?
#
loop_
_entity_poly.entity_id
_entity_poly.type
_entity_poly.pdbx_seq_one_letter_code
_entity_poly.pdbx_strand_id
1 'polypeptide(L)'
;LIGEGVNIDILSISYYPMWHGTLTDLIQNIDGLGNEFQKPVLIAETAYPFTLQWNDNTNNIVGLETQLLENYEASEEGQFSFLNDLMTLVNENDHGLGICYWAPDWISTNQFGSPWENQALFDFDGELLNAISVFDNSSVAITRIDNLKINNIHNYPNPFNPSTTLRYNLPEDAYVRVTIYDMLGNRVRNLLSTNQYSGNRSVQWNATNDQSRSVSAGVYIYIIEAGEFRQSKKMVLLK
;
A
#
# COMPACT_ATOMS: atom_id res chain seq x y z
N LEU A 1 -4.88 21.54 -10.70
CA LEU A 1 -5.01 21.30 -9.25
C LEU A 1 -3.89 21.98 -8.47
N ILE A 2 -2.62 21.69 -8.76
CA ILE A 2 -1.48 22.30 -8.04
C ILE A 2 -1.45 23.81 -8.27
N GLY A 3 -1.67 24.28 -9.50
CA GLY A 3 -1.79 25.71 -9.83
C GLY A 3 -2.95 26.45 -9.14
N GLU A 4 -3.93 25.71 -8.61
CA GLU A 4 -5.07 26.23 -7.83
C GLU A 4 -4.84 26.14 -6.31
N GLY A 5 -3.61 25.85 -5.88
CA GLY A 5 -3.24 25.82 -4.46
C GLY A 5 -3.65 24.53 -3.72
N VAL A 6 -3.99 23.46 -4.44
CA VAL A 6 -4.24 22.14 -3.83
C VAL A 6 -2.91 21.54 -3.40
N ASN A 7 -2.76 21.23 -2.12
CA ASN A 7 -1.58 20.54 -1.61
C ASN A 7 -1.66 19.05 -1.96
N ILE A 8 -0.68 18.57 -2.72
CA ILE A 8 -0.54 17.18 -3.15
C ILE A 8 0.80 16.67 -2.63
N ASP A 9 0.78 15.53 -1.94
CA ASP A 9 2.00 14.92 -1.40
C ASP A 9 2.66 13.96 -2.38
N ILE A 10 1.86 13.24 -3.17
CA ILE A 10 2.29 12.21 -4.12
C ILE A 10 1.54 12.39 -5.43
N LEU A 11 2.25 12.32 -6.55
CA LEU A 11 1.65 12.16 -7.87
C LEU A 11 1.48 10.66 -8.16
N SER A 12 0.34 10.29 -8.74
CA SER A 12 0.08 8.90 -9.12
C SER A 12 -0.28 8.82 -10.59
N ILE A 13 0.33 7.86 -11.30
CA ILE A 13 0.06 7.58 -12.71
C ILE A 13 -0.21 6.09 -12.90
N SER A 14 -1.01 5.74 -13.90
CA SER A 14 -1.15 4.36 -14.39
C SER A 14 -0.15 4.13 -15.52
N TYR A 15 0.52 2.99 -15.51
CA TYR A 15 1.42 2.59 -16.58
C TYR A 15 1.09 1.19 -17.08
N TYR A 16 0.66 1.13 -18.32
CA TYR A 16 0.40 -0.09 -19.06
C TYR A 16 1.17 -0.03 -20.39
N PRO A 17 2.17 -0.90 -20.60
CA PRO A 17 3.05 -0.80 -21.80
C PRO A 17 2.32 -0.73 -23.12
N MET A 18 1.25 -1.52 -23.26
CA MET A 18 0.45 -1.57 -24.50
C MET A 18 -0.21 -0.24 -24.88
N TRP A 19 -0.29 0.72 -23.95
CA TRP A 19 -0.90 2.03 -24.15
C TRP A 19 0.05 3.19 -23.95
N HIS A 20 1.08 3.02 -23.11
CA HIS A 20 1.88 4.12 -22.59
C HIS A 20 3.36 4.07 -23.02
N GLY A 21 3.71 3.12 -23.92
CA GLY A 21 5.06 3.02 -24.46
C GLY A 21 6.04 2.23 -23.59
N THR A 22 7.32 2.47 -23.80
CA THR A 22 8.41 1.69 -23.21
C THR A 22 8.70 2.09 -21.76
N LEU A 23 9.51 1.27 -21.06
CA LEU A 23 10.04 1.62 -19.74
C LEU A 23 10.88 2.92 -19.78
N THR A 24 11.56 3.18 -20.88
CA THR A 24 12.31 4.44 -21.09
C THR A 24 11.37 5.65 -21.13
N ASP A 25 10.23 5.53 -21.84
CA ASP A 25 9.22 6.59 -21.89
C ASP A 25 8.63 6.85 -20.51
N LEU A 26 8.39 5.78 -19.74
CA LEU A 26 7.91 5.89 -18.35
C LEU A 26 8.88 6.68 -17.47
N ILE A 27 10.17 6.34 -17.49
CA ILE A 27 11.18 7.03 -16.67
C ILE A 27 11.28 8.51 -17.04
N GLN A 28 11.24 8.85 -18.34
CA GLN A 28 11.21 10.26 -18.76
C GLN A 28 9.96 10.99 -18.22
N ASN A 29 8.81 10.34 -18.17
CA ASN A 29 7.60 10.90 -17.60
C ASN A 29 7.70 11.09 -16.08
N ILE A 30 8.29 10.13 -15.36
CA ILE A 30 8.53 10.24 -13.91
C ILE A 30 9.45 11.43 -13.64
N ASP A 31 10.56 11.54 -14.36
CA ASP A 31 11.50 12.65 -14.23
C ASP A 31 10.84 14.00 -14.55
N GLY A 32 10.05 14.06 -15.64
CA GLY A 32 9.33 15.26 -16.01
C GLY A 32 8.37 15.73 -14.93
N LEU A 33 7.52 14.83 -14.43
CA LEU A 33 6.56 15.12 -13.37
C LEU A 33 7.25 15.46 -12.04
N GLY A 34 8.24 14.66 -11.66
CA GLY A 34 8.98 14.86 -10.42
C GLY A 34 9.74 16.19 -10.39
N ASN A 35 10.36 16.58 -11.49
CA ASN A 35 11.07 17.85 -11.63
C ASN A 35 10.11 19.05 -11.69
N GLU A 36 8.98 18.94 -12.41
CA GLU A 36 8.02 20.04 -12.54
C GLU A 36 7.31 20.34 -11.21
N PHE A 37 6.85 19.28 -10.52
CA PHE A 37 6.03 19.45 -9.33
C PHE A 37 6.79 19.27 -8.00
N GLN A 38 8.06 18.86 -8.05
CA GLN A 38 8.89 18.58 -6.86
C GLN A 38 8.19 17.59 -5.90
N LYS A 39 7.58 16.54 -6.48
CA LYS A 39 6.82 15.51 -5.77
C LYS A 39 7.24 14.11 -6.22
N PRO A 40 7.18 13.12 -5.32
CA PRO A 40 7.38 11.73 -5.70
C PRO A 40 6.24 11.22 -6.58
N VAL A 41 6.56 10.27 -7.45
CA VAL A 41 5.64 9.67 -8.42
C VAL A 41 5.44 8.19 -8.09
N LEU A 42 4.20 7.78 -7.88
CA LEU A 42 3.78 6.40 -7.67
C LEU A 42 3.17 5.84 -8.97
N ILE A 43 3.59 4.65 -9.37
CA ILE A 43 2.85 3.90 -10.39
C ILE A 43 1.68 3.21 -9.68
N ALA A 44 0.50 3.83 -9.72
CA ALA A 44 -0.68 3.36 -9.00
C ALA A 44 -1.32 2.13 -9.64
N GLU A 45 -1.05 1.90 -10.93
CA GLU A 45 -1.57 0.75 -11.66
C GLU A 45 -0.55 0.30 -12.70
N THR A 46 -0.28 -1.00 -12.73
CA THR A 46 0.46 -1.67 -13.81
C THR A 46 0.09 -3.14 -13.83
N ALA A 47 0.17 -3.77 -14.99
CA ALA A 47 0.03 -5.22 -15.16
C ALA A 47 0.78 -5.68 -16.41
N TYR A 48 1.13 -6.97 -16.47
CA TYR A 48 1.78 -7.59 -17.63
C TYR A 48 1.33 -9.05 -17.78
N PRO A 49 1.14 -9.56 -19.00
CA PRO A 49 0.62 -10.90 -19.19
C PRO A 49 1.67 -11.98 -18.94
N PHE A 50 1.25 -13.06 -18.27
CA PHE A 50 2.03 -14.30 -18.15
C PHE A 50 1.74 -15.28 -19.32
N THR A 51 0.70 -14.99 -20.12
CA THR A 51 0.32 -15.80 -21.29
C THR A 51 -0.57 -14.96 -22.21
N LEU A 52 -0.66 -15.34 -23.49
CA LEU A 52 -1.70 -14.84 -24.42
C LEU A 52 -2.89 -15.81 -24.56
N GLN A 53 -2.87 -16.92 -23.84
CA GLN A 53 -3.97 -17.88 -23.83
C GLN A 53 -5.17 -17.34 -23.04
N TRP A 54 -6.33 -17.91 -23.30
CA TRP A 54 -7.61 -17.56 -22.68
C TRP A 54 -8.08 -18.73 -21.82
N ASN A 55 -8.61 -18.43 -20.65
CA ASN A 55 -9.25 -19.40 -19.78
C ASN A 55 -10.78 -19.34 -19.86
N ASP A 56 -11.31 -18.26 -20.38
CA ASP A 56 -12.76 -18.07 -20.58
C ASP A 56 -13.08 -17.55 -21.99
N ASN A 57 -14.31 -17.06 -22.20
CA ASN A 57 -14.76 -16.48 -23.46
C ASN A 57 -14.71 -14.95 -23.50
N THR A 58 -14.12 -14.33 -22.47
CA THR A 58 -13.96 -12.87 -22.39
C THR A 58 -12.66 -12.48 -23.06
N ASN A 59 -12.72 -11.49 -23.97
CA ASN A 59 -11.51 -11.03 -24.64
C ASN A 59 -10.54 -10.43 -23.64
N ASN A 60 -9.32 -10.95 -23.60
CA ASN A 60 -8.26 -10.39 -22.79
C ASN A 60 -7.85 -8.99 -23.29
N ILE A 61 -7.52 -8.09 -22.35
CA ILE A 61 -6.99 -6.74 -22.65
C ILE A 61 -5.69 -6.85 -23.45
N VAL A 62 -4.79 -7.76 -23.06
CA VAL A 62 -3.60 -8.10 -23.82
C VAL A 62 -3.79 -9.50 -24.40
N GLY A 63 -4.05 -9.57 -25.69
CA GLY A 63 -4.30 -10.83 -26.41
C GLY A 63 -3.43 -11.03 -27.65
N LEU A 64 -2.56 -10.07 -27.97
CA LEU A 64 -1.74 -10.09 -29.17
C LEU A 64 -0.26 -9.80 -28.85
N GLU A 65 0.64 -10.48 -29.54
CA GLU A 65 2.09 -10.24 -29.43
C GLU A 65 2.49 -8.78 -29.70
N THR A 66 1.78 -8.11 -30.61
CA THR A 66 2.01 -6.69 -30.92
C THR A 66 1.71 -5.71 -29.80
N GLN A 67 1.10 -6.19 -28.72
CA GLN A 67 0.81 -5.40 -27.50
C GLN A 67 1.90 -5.57 -26.44
N LEU A 68 2.83 -6.49 -26.66
CA LEU A 68 3.95 -6.72 -25.73
C LEU A 68 5.09 -5.73 -25.98
N LEU A 69 5.85 -5.46 -24.94
CA LEU A 69 7.13 -4.79 -25.08
C LEU A 69 8.18 -5.72 -25.73
N GLU A 70 9.05 -5.15 -26.52
CA GLU A 70 10.24 -5.86 -27.00
C GLU A 70 11.04 -6.40 -25.80
N ASN A 71 11.49 -7.64 -25.88
CA ASN A 71 12.24 -8.40 -24.86
C ASN A 71 11.43 -8.94 -23.66
N TYR A 72 10.13 -8.75 -23.60
CA TYR A 72 9.28 -9.33 -22.57
C TYR A 72 8.17 -10.16 -23.23
N GLU A 73 8.35 -11.47 -23.28
CA GLU A 73 7.35 -12.40 -23.83
C GLU A 73 6.15 -12.53 -22.88
N ALA A 74 4.98 -12.90 -23.39
CA ALA A 74 3.84 -13.27 -22.57
C ALA A 74 4.06 -14.70 -22.03
N SER A 75 4.86 -14.80 -21.00
CA SER A 75 5.23 -16.00 -20.25
C SER A 75 5.42 -15.64 -18.78
N GLU A 76 5.42 -16.65 -17.88
CA GLU A 76 5.68 -16.42 -16.45
C GLU A 76 7.02 -15.72 -16.22
N GLU A 77 8.06 -16.13 -16.94
CA GLU A 77 9.38 -15.50 -16.90
C GLU A 77 9.36 -14.07 -17.46
N GLY A 78 8.62 -13.84 -18.55
CA GLY A 78 8.49 -12.50 -19.14
C GLY A 78 7.72 -11.55 -18.24
N GLN A 79 6.66 -12.02 -17.58
CA GLN A 79 5.94 -11.23 -16.58
C GLN A 79 6.85 -10.88 -15.39
N PHE A 80 7.59 -11.87 -14.86
CA PHE A 80 8.55 -11.63 -13.79
C PHE A 80 9.62 -10.63 -14.20
N SER A 81 10.24 -10.81 -15.38
CA SER A 81 11.32 -9.94 -15.87
C SER A 81 10.84 -8.51 -16.05
N PHE A 82 9.66 -8.31 -16.66
CA PHE A 82 9.06 -6.98 -16.81
C PHE A 82 8.85 -6.31 -15.46
N LEU A 83 8.24 -7.00 -14.50
CA LEU A 83 7.97 -6.43 -13.18
C LEU A 83 9.24 -6.14 -12.38
N ASN A 84 10.24 -7.01 -12.47
CA ASN A 84 11.53 -6.81 -11.83
C ASN A 84 12.25 -5.58 -12.37
N ASP A 85 12.29 -5.43 -13.69
CA ASP A 85 12.94 -4.29 -14.34
C ASP A 85 12.17 -2.98 -14.08
N LEU A 86 10.84 -3.02 -14.15
CA LEU A 86 10.00 -1.89 -13.77
C LEU A 86 10.23 -1.44 -12.32
N MET A 87 10.22 -2.40 -11.38
CA MET A 87 10.47 -2.12 -9.95
C MET A 87 11.86 -1.53 -9.75
N THR A 88 12.87 -2.10 -10.41
CA THR A 88 14.25 -1.63 -10.32
C THR A 88 14.37 -0.20 -10.83
N LEU A 89 13.85 0.07 -12.01
CA LEU A 89 13.91 1.41 -12.63
C LEU A 89 13.18 2.47 -11.80
N VAL A 90 12.01 2.14 -11.25
CA VAL A 90 11.26 3.07 -10.40
C VAL A 90 11.99 3.30 -9.07
N ASN A 91 12.58 2.27 -8.47
CA ASN A 91 13.31 2.40 -7.21
C ASN A 91 14.65 3.16 -7.36
N GLU A 92 15.32 3.03 -8.49
CA GLU A 92 16.57 3.75 -8.78
C GLU A 92 16.33 5.20 -9.20
N ASN A 93 15.10 5.57 -9.58
CA ASN A 93 14.74 6.92 -9.98
C ASN A 93 14.56 7.84 -8.78
N ASP A 94 15.12 9.05 -8.83
CA ASP A 94 15.08 10.01 -7.70
C ASP A 94 13.67 10.45 -7.31
N HIS A 95 12.73 10.41 -8.26
CA HIS A 95 11.33 10.76 -8.06
C HIS A 95 10.41 9.54 -7.95
N GLY A 96 10.89 8.34 -8.28
CA GLY A 96 10.11 7.11 -8.22
C GLY A 96 9.80 6.71 -6.78
N LEU A 97 8.53 6.38 -6.50
CA LEU A 97 8.08 5.99 -5.17
C LEU A 97 7.84 4.48 -5.02
N GLY A 98 7.43 3.83 -6.10
CA GLY A 98 7.09 2.41 -6.12
C GLY A 98 5.99 2.09 -7.12
N ILE A 99 5.53 0.85 -7.11
CA ILE A 99 4.47 0.36 -7.99
C ILE A 99 3.35 -0.33 -7.22
N CYS A 100 2.12 -0.25 -7.74
CA CYS A 100 0.99 -1.06 -7.32
C CYS A 100 0.55 -1.93 -8.50
N TYR A 101 0.38 -3.23 -8.27
CA TYR A 101 -0.09 -4.13 -9.29
C TYR A 101 -1.61 -4.05 -9.42
N TRP A 102 -2.10 -3.98 -10.68
CA TRP A 102 -3.53 -3.95 -10.96
C TRP A 102 -4.08 -5.36 -11.13
N ALA A 103 -5.21 -5.63 -10.50
CA ALA A 103 -5.96 -6.88 -10.66
C ALA A 103 -5.13 -8.15 -10.42
N PRO A 104 -4.35 -8.25 -9.33
CA PRO A 104 -3.41 -9.36 -9.11
C PRO A 104 -4.09 -10.74 -9.01
N ASP A 105 -5.37 -10.78 -8.66
CA ASP A 105 -6.19 -11.97 -8.40
C ASP A 105 -7.41 -12.09 -9.33
N TRP A 106 -7.46 -11.34 -10.44
CA TRP A 106 -8.60 -11.31 -11.35
C TRP A 106 -8.57 -12.45 -12.39
N ILE A 107 -8.37 -13.67 -11.93
CA ILE A 107 -8.56 -14.87 -12.75
C ILE A 107 -10.08 -15.10 -12.99
N SER A 108 -10.40 -15.71 -14.14
CA SER A 108 -11.79 -16.06 -14.45
C SER A 108 -12.32 -17.15 -13.52
N THR A 109 -13.62 -17.15 -13.31
CA THR A 109 -14.33 -18.17 -12.54
C THR A 109 -15.45 -18.79 -13.40
N ASN A 110 -16.05 -19.89 -12.94
CA ASN A 110 -17.17 -20.53 -13.63
C ASN A 110 -18.40 -19.61 -13.84
N GLN A 111 -18.46 -18.48 -13.16
CA GLN A 111 -19.60 -17.55 -13.22
C GLN A 111 -19.25 -16.21 -13.86
N PHE A 112 -17.99 -15.80 -13.80
CA PHE A 112 -17.53 -14.49 -14.24
C PHE A 112 -16.26 -14.63 -15.06
N GLY A 113 -16.29 -14.15 -16.31
CA GLY A 113 -15.11 -13.98 -17.11
C GLY A 113 -14.29 -12.77 -16.69
N SER A 114 -12.99 -12.76 -17.01
CA SER A 114 -12.10 -11.67 -16.68
C SER A 114 -11.23 -11.26 -17.88
N PRO A 115 -11.31 -10.00 -18.32
CA PRO A 115 -10.42 -9.50 -19.38
C PRO A 115 -8.97 -9.29 -18.90
N TRP A 116 -8.71 -9.47 -17.61
CA TRP A 116 -7.40 -9.33 -16.97
C TRP A 116 -6.81 -10.66 -16.52
N GLU A 117 -7.48 -11.78 -16.75
CA GLU A 117 -7.11 -13.10 -16.22
C GLU A 117 -5.67 -13.51 -16.55
N ASN A 118 -5.22 -13.18 -17.77
CA ASN A 118 -3.87 -13.50 -18.24
C ASN A 118 -2.78 -12.53 -17.76
N GLN A 119 -3.17 -11.52 -16.98
CA GLN A 119 -2.28 -10.55 -16.34
C GLN A 119 -2.31 -10.67 -14.81
N ALA A 120 -3.03 -11.64 -14.25
CA ALA A 120 -3.04 -11.90 -12.81
C ALA A 120 -1.66 -12.36 -12.32
N LEU A 121 -1.45 -12.36 -10.99
CA LEU A 121 -0.27 -12.96 -10.34
C LEU A 121 -0.56 -14.41 -9.90
N PHE A 122 -1.64 -14.97 -10.40
CA PHE A 122 -2.00 -16.37 -10.30
C PHE A 122 -2.25 -16.91 -11.71
N ASP A 123 -1.90 -18.18 -11.94
CA ASP A 123 -2.23 -18.84 -13.18
C ASP A 123 -3.71 -19.24 -13.26
N PHE A 124 -4.12 -19.88 -14.34
CA PHE A 124 -5.52 -20.29 -14.56
C PHE A 124 -5.98 -21.43 -13.63
N ASP A 125 -5.08 -22.12 -12.96
CA ASP A 125 -5.37 -23.13 -11.94
C ASP A 125 -5.42 -22.52 -10.53
N GLY A 126 -5.10 -21.23 -10.40
CA GLY A 126 -5.06 -20.48 -9.13
C GLY A 126 -3.75 -20.65 -8.36
N GLU A 127 -2.71 -21.17 -9.01
CA GLU A 127 -1.38 -21.27 -8.41
C GLU A 127 -0.62 -19.95 -8.53
N LEU A 128 0.12 -19.60 -7.49
CA LEU A 128 0.83 -18.33 -7.40
C LEU A 128 2.04 -18.27 -8.35
N LEU A 129 2.09 -17.26 -9.19
CA LEU A 129 3.19 -17.05 -10.13
C LEU A 129 4.43 -16.42 -9.45
N ASN A 130 5.62 -16.76 -9.96
CA ASN A 130 6.88 -16.25 -9.41
C ASN A 130 6.99 -14.71 -9.45
N ALA A 131 6.28 -14.04 -10.32
CA ALA A 131 6.24 -12.57 -10.45
C ALA A 131 5.86 -11.85 -9.14
N ILE A 132 5.13 -12.51 -8.21
CA ILE A 132 4.82 -11.98 -6.88
C ILE A 132 6.09 -11.71 -6.06
N SER A 133 7.16 -12.49 -6.27
CA SER A 133 8.41 -12.36 -5.51
C SER A 133 9.12 -11.01 -5.73
N VAL A 134 8.79 -10.28 -6.80
CA VAL A 134 9.27 -8.91 -7.02
C VAL A 134 8.83 -7.98 -5.89
N PHE A 135 7.67 -8.26 -5.29
CA PHE A 135 7.13 -7.46 -4.18
C PHE A 135 7.68 -7.88 -2.82
N ASP A 136 8.27 -9.08 -2.70
CA ASP A 136 8.93 -9.54 -1.46
C ASP A 136 10.29 -8.84 -1.23
N ASN A 137 10.94 -8.40 -2.29
CA ASN A 137 12.22 -7.69 -2.25
C ASN A 137 12.07 -6.18 -1.97
N SER A 138 10.92 -5.73 -1.56
CA SER A 138 10.58 -4.33 -1.27
C SER A 138 11.36 -3.69 -0.11
N SER A 139 12.43 -4.33 0.37
CA SER A 139 13.37 -3.74 1.34
C SER A 139 14.06 -2.45 0.87
N VAL A 140 14.01 -2.11 -0.44
CA VAL A 140 14.64 -0.89 -0.98
C VAL A 140 13.64 0.27 -1.12
N ALA A 141 12.39 0.01 -1.52
CA ALA A 141 11.35 1.05 -1.63
C ALA A 141 10.82 1.49 -0.25
N ILE A 142 10.75 0.55 0.69
CA ILE A 142 10.39 0.80 2.10
C ILE A 142 11.40 1.75 2.77
N THR A 143 12.66 1.73 2.40
CA THR A 143 13.71 2.55 3.08
C THR A 143 13.52 4.06 2.86
N ARG A 144 12.89 4.50 1.77
CA ARG A 144 12.61 5.94 1.55
C ARG A 144 11.32 6.43 2.21
N ILE A 145 10.36 5.53 2.45
CA ILE A 145 9.10 5.85 3.15
C ILE A 145 9.16 5.44 4.63
N ASP A 146 9.88 4.38 4.96
CA ASP A 146 9.96 3.83 6.32
C ASP A 146 10.75 4.68 7.32
N ASN A 147 11.52 5.65 6.85
CA ASN A 147 12.11 6.65 7.76
C ASN A 147 11.06 7.58 8.41
N LEU A 148 9.76 7.42 8.05
CA LEU A 148 8.68 8.30 8.50
C LEU A 148 7.43 7.55 8.99
N LYS A 149 7.38 6.19 9.04
CA LYS A 149 6.15 5.48 9.40
C LYS A 149 6.30 4.62 10.64
N ILE A 150 5.40 4.84 11.58
CA ILE A 150 5.15 3.88 12.66
C ILE A 150 4.55 2.61 12.04
N ASN A 151 5.24 1.49 12.18
CA ASN A 151 4.84 0.20 11.61
C ASN A 151 4.13 -0.68 12.65
N ASN A 152 3.45 -1.74 12.17
CA ASN A 152 2.81 -2.76 13.02
C ASN A 152 1.82 -2.20 14.05
N ILE A 153 1.05 -1.16 13.68
CA ILE A 153 0.04 -0.60 14.57
C ILE A 153 -1.15 -1.57 14.65
N HIS A 154 -1.34 -2.15 15.80
CA HIS A 154 -2.50 -3.00 16.11
C HIS A 154 -2.81 -2.97 17.60
N ASN A 155 -4.03 -3.40 17.96
CA ASN A 155 -4.40 -3.63 19.35
C ASN A 155 -4.85 -5.08 19.55
N TYR A 156 -4.47 -5.66 20.68
CA TYR A 156 -4.86 -7.02 21.03
C TYR A 156 -5.14 -7.12 22.56
N PRO A 157 -6.24 -7.82 22.92
CA PRO A 157 -7.30 -8.34 22.07
C PRO A 157 -8.13 -7.26 21.38
N ASN A 158 -8.79 -7.60 20.25
CA ASN A 158 -9.80 -6.77 19.59
C ASN A 158 -10.80 -7.70 18.86
N PRO A 159 -12.07 -7.81 19.29
CA PRO A 159 -12.71 -7.09 20.41
C PRO A 159 -12.09 -7.38 21.79
N PHE A 160 -12.29 -6.47 22.75
CA PHE A 160 -11.69 -6.57 24.10
C PHE A 160 -12.68 -6.29 25.23
N ASN A 161 -12.35 -6.76 26.46
CA ASN A 161 -13.12 -6.53 27.68
C ASN A 161 -12.23 -6.74 28.93
N PRO A 162 -12.03 -5.77 29.81
CA PRO A 162 -12.16 -4.33 29.57
C PRO A 162 -10.88 -3.70 29.02
N SER A 163 -9.81 -4.47 28.81
CA SER A 163 -8.50 -3.93 28.45
C SER A 163 -7.97 -4.45 27.11
N THR A 164 -7.24 -3.60 26.42
CA THR A 164 -6.50 -3.94 25.21
C THR A 164 -5.12 -3.28 25.23
N THR A 165 -4.15 -3.89 24.57
CA THR A 165 -2.81 -3.34 24.42
C THR A 165 -2.60 -2.88 23.00
N LEU A 166 -2.37 -1.59 22.80
CA LEU A 166 -1.96 -1.01 21.54
C LEU A 166 -0.46 -1.23 21.38
N ARG A 167 -0.07 -1.76 20.23
CA ARG A 167 1.34 -2.02 19.89
C ARG A 167 1.68 -1.29 18.60
N TYR A 168 2.90 -0.79 18.53
CA TYR A 168 3.44 -0.09 17.37
C TYR A 168 4.97 -0.16 17.37
N ASN A 169 5.57 0.01 16.20
CA ASN A 169 7.01 0.08 16.06
C ASN A 169 7.41 1.49 15.61
N LEU A 170 8.30 2.13 16.36
CA LEU A 170 8.88 3.44 16.02
C LEU A 170 10.18 3.24 15.24
N PRO A 171 10.30 3.78 14.03
CA PRO A 171 11.52 3.69 13.25
C PRO A 171 12.67 4.50 13.85
N GLU A 172 12.37 5.60 14.54
CA GLU A 172 13.32 6.50 15.18
C GLU A 172 12.77 7.07 16.50
N ASP A 173 13.61 7.74 17.24
CA ASP A 173 13.22 8.41 18.48
C ASP A 173 12.25 9.56 18.16
N ALA A 174 11.07 9.56 18.80
CA ALA A 174 10.04 10.54 18.52
C ALA A 174 9.20 10.91 19.75
N TYR A 175 8.62 12.10 19.73
CA TYR A 175 7.55 12.44 20.65
C TYR A 175 6.25 11.80 20.18
N VAL A 176 5.74 10.84 20.96
CA VAL A 176 4.56 10.05 20.62
C VAL A 176 3.36 10.50 21.43
N ARG A 177 2.24 10.69 20.73
CA ARG A 177 0.92 10.88 21.34
C ARG A 177 -0.02 9.76 20.91
N VAL A 178 -0.72 9.16 21.87
CA VAL A 178 -1.78 8.16 21.62
C VAL A 178 -3.06 8.65 22.24
N THR A 179 -4.07 8.89 21.41
CA THR A 179 -5.36 9.45 21.84
C THR A 179 -6.52 8.56 21.41
N ILE A 180 -7.49 8.36 22.31
CA ILE A 180 -8.70 7.59 22.07
C ILE A 180 -9.86 8.54 21.82
N TYR A 181 -10.69 8.22 20.82
CA TYR A 181 -11.90 8.96 20.43
C TYR A 181 -13.12 8.04 20.37
N ASP A 182 -14.29 8.59 20.62
CA ASP A 182 -15.56 7.94 20.32
C ASP A 182 -15.94 8.10 18.82
N MET A 183 -17.04 7.48 18.41
CA MET A 183 -17.51 7.54 17.01
C MET A 183 -18.04 8.91 16.59
N LEU A 184 -18.26 9.83 17.53
CA LEU A 184 -18.66 11.21 17.28
C LEU A 184 -17.45 12.15 17.14
N GLY A 185 -16.23 11.60 17.31
CA GLY A 185 -14.98 12.39 17.25
C GLY A 185 -14.63 13.09 18.58
N ASN A 186 -15.35 12.84 19.67
CA ASN A 186 -14.99 13.40 20.97
C ASN A 186 -13.80 12.65 21.56
N ARG A 187 -12.84 13.41 22.10
CA ARG A 187 -11.72 12.80 22.79
C ARG A 187 -12.18 12.11 24.10
N VAL A 188 -11.90 10.83 24.18
CA VAL A 188 -12.19 9.99 25.35
C VAL A 188 -11.03 10.01 26.33
N ARG A 189 -9.81 9.77 25.82
CA ARG A 189 -8.61 9.70 26.66
C ARG A 189 -7.35 10.06 25.86
N ASN A 190 -6.48 10.86 26.48
CA ASN A 190 -5.08 10.93 26.10
C ASN A 190 -4.31 9.83 26.85
N LEU A 191 -3.97 8.76 26.12
CA LEU A 191 -3.39 7.56 26.72
C LEU A 191 -1.89 7.69 26.95
N LEU A 192 -1.21 8.43 26.05
CA LEU A 192 0.23 8.63 26.08
C LEU A 192 0.60 9.98 25.42
N SER A 193 1.54 10.70 25.99
CA SER A 193 2.15 11.90 25.41
C SER A 193 3.57 12.05 25.97
N THR A 194 4.58 11.46 25.29
CA THR A 194 5.96 11.46 25.77
C THR A 194 6.96 11.16 24.65
N ASN A 195 8.22 11.51 24.86
CA ASN A 195 9.32 11.03 24.02
C ASN A 195 9.51 9.52 24.20
N GLN A 196 9.67 8.81 23.11
CA GLN A 196 9.96 7.38 23.10
C GLN A 196 11.15 7.10 22.16
N TYR A 197 11.97 6.15 22.54
CA TYR A 197 13.05 5.66 21.69
C TYR A 197 12.51 4.78 20.58
N SER A 198 13.26 4.61 19.51
CA SER A 198 12.96 3.69 18.42
C SER A 198 12.72 2.24 18.89
N GLY A 199 12.07 1.44 18.05
CA GLY A 199 11.74 0.05 18.31
C GLY A 199 10.29 -0.22 18.71
N ASN A 200 10.01 -1.46 19.15
CA ASN A 200 8.67 -1.91 19.51
C ASN A 200 8.19 -1.25 20.81
N ARG A 201 7.02 -0.64 20.74
CA ARG A 201 6.36 0.07 21.84
C ARG A 201 4.96 -0.48 22.09
N SER A 202 4.48 -0.30 23.30
CA SER A 202 3.12 -0.66 23.65
C SER A 202 2.56 0.22 24.75
N VAL A 203 1.24 0.41 24.71
CA VAL A 203 0.49 1.10 25.76
C VAL A 203 -0.86 0.40 25.96
N GLN A 204 -1.27 0.24 27.21
CA GLN A 204 -2.53 -0.43 27.53
C GLN A 204 -3.63 0.59 27.76
N TRP A 205 -4.84 0.28 27.26
CA TRP A 205 -6.07 0.99 27.58
C TRP A 205 -7.06 0.05 28.30
N ASN A 206 -7.60 0.53 29.40
CA ASN A 206 -8.52 -0.21 30.26
C ASN A 206 -9.96 0.32 30.22
N ALA A 207 -10.40 0.78 29.05
CA ALA A 207 -11.74 1.32 28.80
C ALA A 207 -12.17 2.43 29.78
N THR A 208 -11.25 3.36 30.08
CA THR A 208 -11.55 4.53 30.92
C THR A 208 -11.28 5.84 30.17
N ASN A 209 -12.01 6.90 30.52
CA ASN A 209 -11.79 8.24 30.01
C ASN A 209 -10.67 8.99 30.79
N ASP A 210 -10.40 10.26 30.43
CA ASP A 210 -9.39 11.11 31.09
C ASP A 210 -9.65 11.31 32.59
N GLN A 211 -10.89 11.11 33.04
CA GLN A 211 -11.29 11.20 34.47
C GLN A 211 -11.26 9.84 35.18
N SER A 212 -10.66 8.82 34.55
CA SER A 212 -10.59 7.43 35.03
C SER A 212 -11.97 6.75 35.26
N ARG A 213 -13.02 7.28 34.62
CA ARG A 213 -14.34 6.66 34.64
C ARG A 213 -14.46 5.67 33.48
N SER A 214 -15.09 4.51 33.73
CA SER A 214 -15.37 3.52 32.70
C SER A 214 -16.24 4.12 31.60
N VAL A 215 -15.93 3.74 30.36
CA VAL A 215 -16.71 4.12 29.17
C VAL A 215 -17.64 2.99 28.74
N SER A 216 -18.66 3.30 27.95
CA SER A 216 -19.65 2.32 27.47
C SER A 216 -19.04 1.37 26.45
N ALA A 217 -19.60 0.15 26.35
CA ALA A 217 -19.33 -0.74 25.23
C ALA A 217 -19.61 -0.03 23.90
N GLY A 218 -18.81 -0.34 22.89
CA GLY A 218 -18.95 0.30 21.57
C GLY A 218 -17.68 0.32 20.78
N VAL A 219 -17.72 1.06 19.68
CA VAL A 219 -16.58 1.26 18.77
C VAL A 219 -15.83 2.53 19.17
N TYR A 220 -14.51 2.42 19.23
CA TYR A 220 -13.59 3.51 19.52
C TYR A 220 -12.54 3.59 18.44
N ILE A 221 -11.97 4.77 18.25
CA ILE A 221 -10.85 5.01 17.35
C ILE A 221 -9.66 5.44 18.21
N TYR A 222 -8.51 4.83 18.02
CA TYR A 222 -7.27 5.38 18.54
C TYR A 222 -6.44 5.99 17.42
N ILE A 223 -5.77 7.09 17.75
CA ILE A 223 -4.86 7.79 16.87
C ILE A 223 -3.48 7.78 17.52
N ILE A 224 -2.48 7.39 16.74
CA ILE A 224 -1.06 7.49 17.11
C ILE A 224 -0.43 8.57 16.25
N GLU A 225 0.22 9.52 16.89
CA GLU A 225 0.95 10.60 16.28
C GLU A 225 2.42 10.55 16.75
N ALA A 226 3.38 10.66 15.81
CA ALA A 226 4.80 10.81 16.11
C ALA A 226 5.46 11.67 15.04
N GLY A 227 5.94 12.85 15.42
CA GLY A 227 6.36 13.86 14.46
C GLY A 227 5.21 14.24 13.52
N GLU A 228 5.45 14.15 12.21
CA GLU A 228 4.41 14.39 11.19
C GLU A 228 3.55 13.16 10.89
N PHE A 229 3.94 11.99 11.42
CA PHE A 229 3.18 10.77 11.21
C PHE A 229 1.91 10.75 12.05
N ARG A 230 0.79 10.37 11.40
CA ARG A 230 -0.51 10.19 12.06
C ARG A 230 -1.24 8.99 11.47
N GLN A 231 -1.62 8.04 12.31
CA GLN A 231 -2.45 6.90 11.90
C GLN A 231 -3.56 6.61 12.89
N SER A 232 -4.73 6.25 12.35
CA SER A 232 -5.91 5.86 13.13
C SER A 232 -6.26 4.39 12.90
N LYS A 233 -6.78 3.74 13.94
CA LYS A 233 -7.30 2.37 13.89
C LYS A 233 -8.56 2.24 14.74
N LYS A 234 -9.44 1.34 14.32
CA LYS A 234 -10.69 1.01 15.03
C LYS A 234 -10.48 -0.13 16.04
N MET A 235 -11.14 -0.04 17.18
CA MET A 235 -11.21 -1.09 18.18
C MET A 235 -12.62 -1.22 18.74
N VAL A 236 -12.96 -2.40 19.26
CA VAL A 236 -14.32 -2.73 19.76
C VAL A 236 -14.23 -3.16 21.22
N LEU A 237 -14.86 -2.36 22.08
CA LEU A 237 -15.05 -2.68 23.50
C LEU A 237 -16.33 -3.48 23.67
N LEU A 238 -16.22 -4.68 24.24
CA LEU A 238 -17.34 -5.48 24.72
C LEU A 238 -17.71 -5.09 26.15
N LYS A 239 -18.92 -5.49 26.56
CA LYS A 239 -19.38 -5.24 27.93
C LYS A 239 -19.06 -6.42 28.84
#